data_0626a4830488b614c1d4b9c3e13d5e51
#
_entry.id   0626a4830488b614c1d4b9c3e13d5e51
#
_cell.length_a   1.000
_cell.length_b   1.000
_cell.length_c   1.000
_cell.angle_alpha   90.00
_cell.angle_beta   90.00
_cell.angle_gamma   90.00
#
_symmetry.space_group_name_H-M   'P 1'
#
loop_
_entity.id
_entity.type
_entity.pdbx_description
1 polymer ?
#
loop_
_entity_poly.entity_id
_entity_poly.type
_entity_poly.pdbx_seq_one_letter_code
_entity_poly.pdbx_strand_id
1 'polypeptide(L)'
;MCYTDDGFKIMAAFRRIARQRIRIAEINARHKLNSPGSIHLQSVDMQPAANRYYDLNSYLRRLFGVRVQKITLDAGLTCPNRDGTIAKGGCIYCNQRGSGTGAFAEGLSIEEQLERGRQILAKRYKAKAFIAYFQSFCNTYAPLSHLKHLYETALSQPDVVGISVGTRPDCVDTPVLDLLQSLAQRHLVWVEYGLQSAHDPTLRRINRGHDSACFARAVRLTSGRNIHICAHVILGLPGEDRSHILKTARFLAGLPIDGIKIHLLYVVRGTPLAQLHRNGRYTCLDQETYVEWVCDFLERTPPHVVIQRLTGDPHADELVAPQWAVRKSETLHLIRQTLAKRGTRQGKQMTAPGKLDKTVPLD
;
A
#
# COMPACT_ATOMS: atom_id res chain seq x y z
N MET A 1 -17.09 -51.09 12.49
CA MET A 1 -17.31 -49.79 11.84
C MET A 1 -16.11 -48.92 12.13
N CYS A 2 -15.18 -48.85 11.16
CA CYS A 2 -13.96 -48.05 11.29
C CYS A 2 -14.30 -46.59 10.94
N TYR A 3 -14.28 -45.70 11.91
CA TYR A 3 -14.25 -44.29 11.66
C TYR A 3 -12.84 -43.95 11.16
N THR A 4 -12.73 -43.50 9.94
CA THR A 4 -11.46 -43.17 9.29
C THR A 4 -10.83 -41.92 9.92
N ASP A 5 -9.52 -41.94 10.10
CA ASP A 5 -8.66 -40.90 10.67
C ASP A 5 -8.84 -39.51 9.98
N ASP A 6 -9.34 -39.47 8.74
CA ASP A 6 -9.68 -38.29 7.99
C ASP A 6 -10.88 -37.50 8.52
N GLY A 7 -11.87 -38.15 9.10
CA GLY A 7 -13.03 -37.49 9.74
C GLY A 7 -12.63 -36.66 10.96
N PHE A 8 -11.65 -37.17 11.73
CA PHE A 8 -11.12 -36.43 12.91
C PHE A 8 -10.28 -35.22 12.52
N LYS A 9 -9.50 -35.32 11.45
CA LYS A 9 -8.69 -34.18 10.92
C LYS A 9 -9.57 -33.08 10.34
N ILE A 10 -10.64 -33.44 9.63
CA ILE A 10 -11.62 -32.50 9.09
C ILE A 10 -12.38 -31.79 10.21
N MET A 11 -12.85 -32.51 11.23
CA MET A 11 -13.51 -31.92 12.40
C MET A 11 -12.59 -31.02 13.22
N ALA A 12 -11.33 -31.38 13.38
CA ALA A 12 -10.33 -30.56 14.06
C ALA A 12 -10.04 -29.27 13.27
N ALA A 13 -9.97 -29.35 11.94
CA ALA A 13 -9.83 -28.17 11.06
C ALA A 13 -11.07 -27.26 11.15
N PHE A 14 -12.28 -27.79 11.12
CA PHE A 14 -13.53 -27.02 11.31
C PHE A 14 -13.61 -26.34 12.68
N ARG A 15 -13.24 -27.02 13.76
CA ARG A 15 -13.18 -26.42 15.11
C ARG A 15 -12.13 -25.33 15.20
N ARG A 16 -11.00 -25.49 14.53
CA ARG A 16 -9.93 -24.48 14.48
C ARG A 16 -10.39 -23.24 13.71
N ILE A 17 -11.04 -23.41 12.56
CA ILE A 17 -11.63 -22.34 11.74
C ILE A 17 -12.74 -21.61 12.52
N ALA A 18 -13.61 -22.34 13.22
CA ALA A 18 -14.68 -21.76 14.04
C ALA A 18 -14.12 -20.92 15.19
N ARG A 19 -13.12 -21.44 15.93
CA ARG A 19 -12.45 -20.67 17.02
C ARG A 19 -11.74 -19.43 16.49
N GLN A 20 -11.15 -19.50 15.30
CA GLN A 20 -10.46 -18.38 14.68
C GLN A 20 -11.45 -17.33 14.18
N ARG A 21 -12.61 -17.74 13.61
CA ARG A 21 -13.73 -16.84 13.23
C ARG A 21 -14.32 -16.13 14.46
N ILE A 22 -14.49 -16.83 15.58
CA ILE A 22 -14.95 -16.25 16.85
C ILE A 22 -13.91 -15.21 17.33
N ARG A 23 -12.62 -15.52 17.31
CA ARG A 23 -11.56 -14.60 17.73
C ARG A 23 -11.45 -13.37 16.83
N ILE A 24 -11.62 -13.52 15.50
CA ILE A 24 -11.70 -12.40 14.56
C ILE A 24 -12.96 -11.57 14.81
N ALA A 25 -14.10 -12.21 15.06
CA ALA A 25 -15.35 -11.54 15.41
C ALA A 25 -15.24 -10.79 16.75
N GLU A 26 -14.55 -11.34 17.75
CA GLU A 26 -14.28 -10.69 19.04
C GLU A 26 -13.32 -9.50 18.88
N ILE A 27 -12.30 -9.60 18.05
CA ILE A 27 -11.38 -8.51 17.71
C ILE A 27 -12.15 -7.39 17.00
N ASN A 28 -13.00 -7.75 16.03
CA ASN A 28 -13.84 -6.80 15.30
C ASN A 28 -14.95 -6.22 16.21
N ALA A 29 -15.49 -6.98 17.17
CA ALA A 29 -16.44 -6.48 18.16
C ALA A 29 -15.79 -5.50 19.13
N ARG A 30 -14.55 -5.74 19.57
CA ARG A 30 -13.77 -4.77 20.36
C ARG A 30 -13.48 -3.48 19.58
N HIS A 31 -13.30 -3.57 18.26
CA HIS A 31 -13.22 -2.38 17.38
C HIS A 31 -14.57 -1.65 17.27
N LYS A 32 -15.71 -2.38 17.23
CA LYS A 32 -17.06 -1.75 17.21
C LYS A 32 -17.41 -1.03 18.52
N LEU A 33 -16.95 -1.52 19.66
CA LEU A 33 -17.16 -0.88 20.97
C LEU A 33 -16.34 0.42 21.12
N ASN A 34 -15.33 0.63 20.26
CA ASN A 34 -14.51 1.83 20.23
C ASN A 34 -14.81 2.77 19.05
N SER A 35 -15.93 2.54 18.33
CA SER A 35 -16.38 3.42 17.26
C SER A 35 -17.78 3.92 17.54
N PRO A 36 -17.89 5.12 18.12
CA PRO A 36 -18.68 6.16 17.51
C PRO A 36 -17.88 7.43 17.41
N GLY A 37 -17.89 8.06 16.25
CA GLY A 37 -17.49 9.42 16.01
C GLY A 37 -16.22 9.86 16.72
N SER A 38 -15.15 10.11 15.98
CA SER A 38 -13.90 10.71 16.46
C SER A 38 -13.21 9.89 17.55
N ILE A 39 -12.40 8.92 17.16
CA ILE A 39 -11.33 8.49 18.04
C ILE A 39 -10.42 9.71 18.22
N HIS A 40 -10.70 10.50 19.25
CA HIS A 40 -9.68 11.27 19.90
C HIS A 40 -8.66 10.24 20.34
N LEU A 41 -7.58 10.09 19.57
CA LEU A 41 -6.37 9.43 20.01
C LEU A 41 -5.93 10.19 21.26
N GLN A 42 -6.40 9.73 22.43
CA GLN A 42 -5.72 10.06 23.68
C GLN A 42 -4.25 9.80 23.40
N SER A 43 -3.41 10.73 23.79
CA SER A 43 -1.97 10.67 23.73
C SER A 43 -1.50 9.34 24.31
N VAL A 44 -1.50 8.31 23.48
CA VAL A 44 -0.89 7.03 23.80
C VAL A 44 0.59 7.33 23.82
N ASP A 45 1.20 7.19 24.99
CA ASP A 45 2.63 7.16 25.13
C ASP A 45 3.20 6.18 24.09
N MET A 46 3.56 6.73 22.95
CA MET A 46 4.26 5.99 21.92
C MET A 46 5.68 5.80 22.44
N GLN A 47 5.90 4.67 23.14
CA GLN A 47 7.28 4.23 23.33
C GLN A 47 7.96 4.27 21.95
N PRO A 48 9.14 4.90 21.84
CA PRO A 48 9.79 5.06 20.55
C PRO A 48 10.01 3.66 19.98
N ALA A 49 9.25 3.33 18.94
CA ALA A 49 9.46 2.11 18.20
C ALA A 49 10.94 2.05 17.82
N ALA A 50 11.57 0.89 17.91
CA ALA A 50 12.98 0.67 17.58
C ALA A 50 13.35 1.26 16.21
N ASN A 51 12.35 1.48 15.33
CA ASN A 51 12.50 2.02 13.98
C ASN A 51 12.36 3.54 13.87
N ARG A 52 12.00 4.28 14.92
CA ARG A 52 11.71 5.73 14.88
C ARG A 52 10.56 6.14 13.95
N TYR A 53 9.78 5.19 13.44
CA TYR A 53 8.56 5.36 12.66
C TYR A 53 7.58 4.22 12.94
N TYR A 54 6.28 4.47 12.69
CA TYR A 54 5.21 3.50 12.93
C TYR A 54 5.06 2.55 11.75
N ASP A 55 5.71 1.40 11.79
CA ASP A 55 5.73 0.44 10.69
C ASP A 55 4.51 -0.50 10.67
N LEU A 56 4.21 -1.02 9.46
CA LEU A 56 3.07 -1.92 9.22
C LEU A 56 3.09 -3.18 10.08
N ASN A 57 4.26 -3.78 10.35
CA ASN A 57 4.33 -4.99 11.15
C ASN A 57 3.94 -4.71 12.61
N SER A 58 4.37 -3.58 13.16
CA SER A 58 3.98 -3.12 14.50
C SER A 58 2.47 -2.86 14.58
N TYR A 59 1.91 -2.18 13.56
CA TYR A 59 0.46 -1.97 13.44
C TYR A 59 -0.31 -3.29 13.40
N LEU A 60 0.07 -4.22 12.53
CA LEU A 60 -0.64 -5.49 12.36
C LEU A 60 -0.49 -6.42 13.57
N ARG A 61 0.67 -6.44 14.22
CA ARG A 61 0.86 -7.19 15.48
C ARG A 61 -0.01 -6.66 16.61
N ARG A 62 -0.14 -5.35 16.72
CA ARG A 62 -1.02 -4.73 17.72
C ARG A 62 -2.49 -5.09 17.44
N LEU A 63 -2.89 -5.12 16.17
CA LEU A 63 -4.27 -5.41 15.76
C LEU A 63 -4.63 -6.89 15.93
N PHE A 64 -3.77 -7.81 15.49
CA PHE A 64 -4.07 -9.24 15.42
C PHE A 64 -3.38 -10.11 16.47
N GLY A 65 -2.44 -9.56 17.25
CA GLY A 65 -1.66 -10.30 18.24
C GLY A 65 -0.66 -11.29 17.64
N VAL A 66 -0.62 -11.45 16.33
CA VAL A 66 0.26 -12.37 15.60
C VAL A 66 0.97 -11.66 14.44
N ARG A 67 1.96 -12.34 13.87
CA ARG A 67 2.60 -11.83 12.67
C ARG A 67 1.71 -12.02 11.46
N VAL A 68 1.40 -10.91 10.77
CA VAL A 68 0.61 -10.88 9.54
C VAL A 68 1.52 -10.45 8.38
N GLN A 69 1.35 -11.06 7.21
CA GLN A 69 2.08 -10.71 5.99
C GLN A 69 1.11 -10.44 4.84
N LYS A 70 1.50 -9.56 3.91
CA LYS A 70 0.75 -9.36 2.65
C LYS A 70 1.20 -10.40 1.64
N ILE A 71 0.25 -11.10 1.03
CA ILE A 71 0.45 -11.95 -0.14
C ILE A 71 0.02 -11.14 -1.36
N THR A 72 0.97 -10.86 -2.26
CA THR A 72 0.69 -10.11 -3.49
C THR A 72 -0.04 -11.01 -4.48
N LEU A 73 -1.14 -10.51 -5.02
CA LEU A 73 -2.02 -11.19 -5.98
C LEU A 73 -2.06 -10.43 -7.30
N ASP A 74 -2.10 -11.19 -8.37
CA ASP A 74 -2.38 -10.72 -9.72
C ASP A 74 -3.74 -11.27 -10.16
N ALA A 75 -4.73 -10.38 -10.30
CA ALA A 75 -6.09 -10.75 -10.65
C ALA A 75 -6.39 -10.64 -12.16
N GLY A 76 -5.37 -10.38 -13.00
CA GLY A 76 -5.54 -10.23 -14.43
C GLY A 76 -6.28 -8.96 -14.87
N LEU A 77 -6.43 -7.99 -13.96
CA LEU A 77 -7.10 -6.73 -14.27
C LEU A 77 -6.19 -5.81 -15.08
N THR A 78 -6.78 -4.79 -15.71
CA THR A 78 -6.06 -3.80 -16.52
C THR A 78 -6.00 -2.42 -15.85
N CYS A 79 -5.59 -1.42 -16.63
CA CYS A 79 -5.50 -0.04 -16.18
C CYS A 79 -6.01 0.90 -17.31
N PRO A 80 -6.95 1.82 -17.02
CA PRO A 80 -7.52 2.72 -18.03
C PRO A 80 -6.48 3.66 -18.64
N ASN A 81 -5.34 3.82 -17.99
CA ASN A 81 -4.18 4.56 -18.52
C ASN A 81 -3.36 3.74 -19.55
N ARG A 82 -3.74 2.48 -19.81
CA ARG A 82 -3.04 1.57 -20.73
C ARG A 82 -3.92 1.07 -21.86
N ASP A 83 -5.19 0.78 -21.59
CA ASP A 83 -6.12 0.17 -22.54
C ASP A 83 -6.74 1.17 -23.52
N GLY A 84 -6.47 2.45 -23.36
CA GLY A 84 -6.94 3.51 -24.23
C GLY A 84 -8.16 4.27 -23.70
N THR A 85 -8.72 3.88 -22.57
CA THR A 85 -9.88 4.57 -21.96
C THR A 85 -9.53 6.00 -21.53
N ILE A 86 -8.36 6.18 -20.86
CA ILE A 86 -7.84 7.50 -20.46
C ILE A 86 -6.62 7.85 -21.32
N ALA A 87 -5.66 6.93 -21.43
CA ALA A 87 -4.45 7.09 -22.23
C ALA A 87 -3.92 5.72 -22.69
N LYS A 88 -2.97 5.72 -23.62
CA LYS A 88 -2.29 4.51 -24.08
C LYS A 88 -0.89 4.39 -23.45
N GLY A 89 -0.43 3.15 -23.27
CA GLY A 89 0.94 2.83 -22.86
C GLY A 89 1.22 2.93 -21.36
N GLY A 90 0.37 3.57 -20.57
CA GLY A 90 0.53 3.68 -19.12
C GLY A 90 1.52 4.77 -18.69
N CYS A 91 1.88 4.76 -17.40
CA CYS A 91 2.90 5.65 -16.85
C CYS A 91 4.28 5.31 -17.42
N ILE A 92 5.16 6.31 -17.56
CA ILE A 92 6.47 6.14 -18.23
C ILE A 92 7.40 5.11 -17.55
N TYR A 93 7.16 4.77 -16.29
CA TYR A 93 7.93 3.82 -15.50
C TYR A 93 7.27 2.43 -15.41
N CYS A 94 6.07 2.27 -15.96
CA CYS A 94 5.30 1.04 -15.81
C CYS A 94 5.55 0.11 -17.01
N ASN A 95 6.03 -1.11 -16.74
CA ASN A 95 6.20 -2.15 -17.75
C ASN A 95 4.90 -2.93 -17.98
N GLN A 96 4.97 -3.99 -18.79
CA GLN A 96 3.82 -4.82 -19.13
C GLN A 96 3.27 -5.61 -17.92
N ARG A 97 4.08 -5.90 -16.91
CA ARG A 97 3.66 -6.59 -15.68
C ARG A 97 2.97 -5.66 -14.66
N GLY A 98 3.03 -4.34 -14.85
CA GLY A 98 2.35 -3.35 -13.98
C GLY A 98 2.73 -3.44 -12.51
N SER A 99 3.96 -3.80 -12.18
CA SER A 99 4.44 -4.13 -10.81
C SER A 99 3.78 -5.37 -10.20
N GLY A 100 3.14 -6.22 -11.01
CA GLY A 100 2.54 -7.48 -10.60
C GLY A 100 3.53 -8.63 -10.50
N THR A 101 3.06 -9.75 -9.94
CA THR A 101 3.83 -10.98 -9.83
C THR A 101 3.94 -11.72 -11.17
N GLY A 102 3.02 -11.45 -12.10
CA GLY A 102 2.85 -12.22 -13.35
C GLY A 102 2.08 -13.53 -13.16
N ALA A 103 1.61 -13.82 -11.95
CA ALA A 103 0.98 -15.09 -11.61
C ALA A 103 -0.31 -15.38 -12.41
N PHE A 104 -1.05 -14.34 -12.80
CA PHE A 104 -2.21 -14.50 -13.68
C PHE A 104 -1.80 -15.00 -15.08
N ALA A 105 -0.71 -14.47 -15.63
CA ALA A 105 -0.19 -14.90 -16.92
C ALA A 105 0.33 -16.35 -16.87
N GLU A 106 0.69 -16.86 -15.68
CA GLU A 106 1.03 -18.27 -15.44
C GLU A 106 -0.21 -19.16 -15.28
N GLY A 107 -1.44 -18.61 -15.38
CA GLY A 107 -2.70 -19.33 -15.25
C GLY A 107 -3.10 -19.66 -13.81
N LEU A 108 -2.49 -19.01 -12.79
CA LEU A 108 -2.80 -19.28 -11.39
C LEU A 108 -4.06 -18.57 -10.92
N SER A 109 -4.98 -19.30 -10.31
CA SER A 109 -6.15 -18.75 -9.62
C SER A 109 -5.76 -17.92 -8.38
N ILE A 110 -6.67 -17.13 -7.86
CA ILE A 110 -6.46 -16.35 -6.61
C ILE A 110 -6.14 -17.27 -5.42
N GLU A 111 -6.82 -18.42 -5.34
CA GLU A 111 -6.61 -19.42 -4.30
C GLU A 111 -5.20 -20.03 -4.37
N GLU A 112 -4.75 -20.39 -5.57
CA GLU A 112 -3.42 -20.97 -5.79
C GLU A 112 -2.31 -19.95 -5.49
N GLN A 113 -2.50 -18.69 -5.87
CA GLN A 113 -1.57 -17.61 -5.52
C GLN A 113 -1.50 -17.42 -4.00
N LEU A 114 -2.64 -17.45 -3.30
CA LEU A 114 -2.70 -17.34 -1.84
C LEU A 114 -2.02 -18.54 -1.17
N GLU A 115 -2.29 -19.75 -1.64
CA GLU A 115 -1.67 -20.96 -1.08
C GLU A 115 -0.14 -20.94 -1.24
N ARG A 116 0.38 -20.64 -2.43
CA ARG A 116 1.82 -20.49 -2.67
C ARG A 116 2.45 -19.41 -1.77
N GLY A 117 1.81 -18.23 -1.72
CA GLY A 117 2.27 -17.11 -0.89
C GLY A 117 2.26 -17.47 0.60
N ARG A 118 1.22 -18.15 1.07
CA ARG A 118 1.09 -18.63 2.45
C ARG A 118 2.24 -19.55 2.84
N GLN A 119 2.54 -20.57 2.03
CA GLN A 119 3.62 -21.51 2.29
C GLN A 119 4.97 -20.81 2.41
N ILE A 120 5.28 -19.90 1.47
CA ILE A 120 6.55 -19.17 1.44
C ILE A 120 6.67 -18.26 2.67
N LEU A 121 5.62 -17.45 2.95
CA LEU A 121 5.68 -16.43 4.00
C LEU A 121 5.55 -17.02 5.41
N ALA A 122 4.80 -18.11 5.57
CA ALA A 122 4.76 -18.86 6.83
C ALA A 122 6.15 -19.42 7.17
N LYS A 123 6.84 -20.02 6.19
CA LYS A 123 8.20 -20.57 6.38
C LYS A 123 9.23 -19.46 6.65
N ARG A 124 9.25 -18.41 5.79
CA ARG A 124 10.27 -17.35 5.84
C ARG A 124 10.11 -16.40 7.03
N TYR A 125 8.88 -16.02 7.36
CA TYR A 125 8.57 -14.98 8.35
C TYR A 125 7.81 -15.50 9.57
N LYS A 126 7.50 -16.79 9.64
CA LYS A 126 6.65 -17.39 10.67
C LYS A 126 5.29 -16.67 10.80
N ALA A 127 4.76 -16.23 9.65
CA ALA A 127 3.47 -15.56 9.58
C ALA A 127 2.33 -16.55 9.96
N LYS A 128 1.33 -16.04 10.68
CA LYS A 128 0.17 -16.80 11.16
C LYS A 128 -1.14 -16.36 10.51
N ALA A 129 -1.13 -15.18 9.88
CA ALA A 129 -2.26 -14.62 9.17
C ALA A 129 -1.77 -13.78 7.98
N PHE A 130 -2.68 -13.55 7.03
CA PHE A 130 -2.33 -12.93 5.76
C PHE A 130 -3.33 -11.87 5.35
N ILE A 131 -2.85 -10.88 4.59
CA ILE A 131 -3.67 -9.92 3.87
C ILE A 131 -3.51 -10.21 2.39
N ALA A 132 -4.61 -10.46 1.69
CA ALA A 132 -4.64 -10.63 0.25
C ALA A 132 -4.45 -9.26 -0.41
N TYR A 133 -3.32 -9.06 -1.08
CA TYR A 133 -2.94 -7.76 -1.64
C TYR A 133 -3.03 -7.78 -3.17
N PHE A 134 -4.09 -7.21 -3.70
CA PHE A 134 -4.31 -6.99 -5.12
C PHE A 134 -3.46 -5.80 -5.58
N GLN A 135 -2.38 -6.07 -6.31
CA GLN A 135 -1.39 -5.04 -6.63
C GLN A 135 -1.24 -4.76 -8.13
N SER A 136 -1.39 -5.74 -9.00
CA SER A 136 -1.21 -5.54 -10.44
C SER A 136 -2.22 -4.53 -11.00
N PHE A 137 -1.74 -3.47 -11.65
CA PHE A 137 -2.58 -2.47 -12.34
C PHE A 137 -3.61 -1.74 -11.46
N CYS A 138 -4.91 -1.78 -11.86
CA CYS A 138 -5.99 -1.03 -11.22
C CYS A 138 -7.08 -2.00 -10.74
N ASN A 139 -7.04 -2.35 -9.45
CA ASN A 139 -7.83 -3.45 -8.92
C ASN A 139 -9.25 -3.06 -8.47
N THR A 140 -9.74 -1.92 -8.94
CA THR A 140 -11.14 -1.48 -8.87
C THR A 140 -11.71 -1.21 -10.27
N TYR A 141 -10.94 -1.48 -11.32
CA TYR A 141 -11.34 -1.20 -12.71
C TYR A 141 -11.80 -2.49 -13.38
N ALA A 142 -13.02 -2.92 -13.00
CA ALA A 142 -13.73 -4.07 -13.58
C ALA A 142 -15.22 -3.99 -13.18
N PRO A 143 -16.11 -4.80 -13.78
CA PRO A 143 -17.50 -4.90 -13.35
C PRO A 143 -17.60 -5.25 -11.86
N LEU A 144 -18.55 -4.61 -11.14
CA LEU A 144 -18.68 -4.74 -9.70
C LEU A 144 -18.88 -6.20 -9.23
N SER A 145 -19.64 -7.00 -9.99
CA SER A 145 -19.83 -8.42 -9.71
C SER A 145 -18.52 -9.22 -9.77
N HIS A 146 -17.64 -8.88 -10.71
CA HIS A 146 -16.33 -9.52 -10.82
C HIS A 146 -15.41 -9.11 -9.67
N LEU A 147 -15.36 -7.83 -9.30
CA LEU A 147 -14.61 -7.33 -8.14
C LEU A 147 -15.08 -8.01 -6.86
N LYS A 148 -16.41 -8.10 -6.66
CA LYS A 148 -17.00 -8.79 -5.52
C LYS A 148 -16.55 -10.26 -5.45
N HIS A 149 -16.62 -10.98 -6.55
CA HIS A 149 -16.18 -12.37 -6.63
C HIS A 149 -14.69 -12.51 -6.25
N LEU A 150 -13.80 -11.71 -6.82
CA LEU A 150 -12.35 -11.74 -6.52
C LEU A 150 -12.06 -11.50 -5.04
N TYR A 151 -12.69 -10.48 -4.44
CA TYR A 151 -12.42 -10.12 -3.04
C TYR A 151 -13.00 -11.15 -2.07
N GLU A 152 -14.23 -11.64 -2.32
CA GLU A 152 -14.86 -12.68 -1.49
C GLU A 152 -14.12 -14.00 -1.59
N THR A 153 -13.64 -14.39 -2.78
CA THR A 153 -12.78 -15.57 -2.98
C THR A 153 -11.51 -15.47 -2.14
N ALA A 154 -10.84 -14.32 -2.17
CA ALA A 154 -9.62 -14.13 -1.36
C ALA A 154 -9.92 -14.15 0.15
N LEU A 155 -11.01 -13.51 0.59
CA LEU A 155 -11.40 -13.45 1.99
C LEU A 155 -11.96 -14.77 2.55
N SER A 156 -12.41 -15.69 1.69
CA SER A 156 -12.85 -17.03 2.09
C SER A 156 -11.70 -17.97 2.43
N GLN A 157 -10.46 -17.62 1.99
CA GLN A 157 -9.31 -18.49 2.20
C GLN A 157 -8.85 -18.55 3.66
N PRO A 158 -8.34 -19.69 4.14
CA PRO A 158 -7.85 -19.84 5.50
C PRO A 158 -6.78 -18.80 5.86
N ASP A 159 -6.86 -18.28 7.09
CA ASP A 159 -5.88 -17.35 7.66
C ASP A 159 -5.77 -15.98 6.92
N VAL A 160 -6.65 -15.68 5.95
CA VAL A 160 -6.77 -14.35 5.35
C VAL A 160 -7.66 -13.48 6.24
N VAL A 161 -7.05 -12.46 6.84
CA VAL A 161 -7.71 -11.56 7.81
C VAL A 161 -8.17 -10.24 7.19
N GLY A 162 -7.82 -10.00 5.93
CA GLY A 162 -8.20 -8.78 5.23
C GLY A 162 -7.68 -8.73 3.81
N ILE A 163 -8.07 -7.66 3.13
CA ILE A 163 -7.61 -7.32 1.77
C ILE A 163 -6.92 -5.97 1.73
N SER A 164 -6.06 -5.81 0.74
CA SER A 164 -5.45 -4.53 0.37
C SER A 164 -5.59 -4.37 -1.14
N VAL A 165 -6.22 -3.29 -1.58
CA VAL A 165 -6.60 -3.08 -2.99
C VAL A 165 -5.82 -1.90 -3.55
N GLY A 166 -4.79 -2.20 -4.36
CA GLY A 166 -4.01 -1.19 -5.06
C GLY A 166 -4.79 -0.67 -6.28
N THR A 167 -4.99 0.64 -6.36
CA THR A 167 -5.77 1.22 -7.45
C THR A 167 -5.37 2.66 -7.76
N ARG A 168 -6.00 3.21 -8.79
CA ARG A 168 -5.94 4.62 -9.17
C ARG A 168 -7.03 5.40 -8.45
N PRO A 169 -6.80 6.67 -8.10
CA PRO A 169 -7.84 7.49 -7.44
C PRO A 169 -9.03 7.82 -8.36
N ASP A 170 -8.85 7.78 -9.68
CA ASP A 170 -9.89 7.99 -10.69
C ASP A 170 -10.66 6.70 -11.08
N CYS A 171 -10.37 5.58 -10.42
CA CYS A 171 -11.05 4.29 -10.65
C CYS A 171 -11.87 3.85 -9.44
N VAL A 172 -12.35 4.77 -8.63
CA VAL A 172 -13.27 4.50 -7.53
C VAL A 172 -14.51 5.36 -7.65
N ASP A 173 -15.64 4.73 -7.41
CA ASP A 173 -16.97 5.35 -7.34
C ASP A 173 -17.70 4.86 -6.10
N THR A 174 -18.89 5.37 -5.87
CA THR A 174 -19.71 4.98 -4.72
C THR A 174 -20.02 3.48 -4.68
N PRO A 175 -20.44 2.81 -5.77
CA PRO A 175 -20.68 1.37 -5.78
C PRO A 175 -19.48 0.53 -5.36
N VAL A 176 -18.28 0.85 -5.86
CA VAL A 176 -17.03 0.17 -5.48
C VAL A 176 -16.72 0.38 -4.00
N LEU A 177 -16.88 1.61 -3.51
CA LEU A 177 -16.63 1.93 -2.10
C LEU A 177 -17.67 1.28 -1.18
N ASP A 178 -18.92 1.16 -1.59
CA ASP A 178 -19.97 0.47 -0.84
C ASP A 178 -19.66 -1.05 -0.73
N LEU A 179 -19.17 -1.67 -1.81
CA LEU A 179 -18.66 -3.05 -1.76
C LEU A 179 -17.52 -3.18 -0.74
N LEU A 180 -16.49 -2.34 -0.82
CA LEU A 180 -15.35 -2.38 0.10
C LEU A 180 -15.78 -2.10 1.55
N GLN A 181 -16.71 -1.18 1.77
CA GLN A 181 -17.29 -0.87 3.08
C GLN A 181 -18.05 -2.07 3.65
N SER A 182 -18.79 -2.80 2.83
CA SER A 182 -19.49 -4.02 3.26
C SER A 182 -18.53 -5.10 3.75
N LEU A 183 -17.39 -5.27 3.06
CA LEU A 183 -16.31 -6.17 3.45
C LEU A 183 -15.60 -5.70 4.73
N ALA A 184 -15.43 -4.38 4.89
CA ALA A 184 -14.81 -3.76 6.05
C ALA A 184 -15.60 -3.93 7.36
N GLN A 185 -16.86 -4.40 7.31
CA GLN A 185 -17.63 -4.76 8.50
C GLN A 185 -17.06 -5.98 9.24
N ARG A 186 -16.34 -6.85 8.54
CA ARG A 186 -15.85 -8.15 9.06
C ARG A 186 -14.37 -8.39 8.88
N HIS A 187 -13.70 -7.61 8.01
CA HIS A 187 -12.31 -7.81 7.61
C HIS A 187 -11.53 -6.49 7.64
N LEU A 188 -10.22 -6.58 7.75
CA LEU A 188 -9.36 -5.41 7.54
C LEU A 188 -9.34 -5.08 6.04
N VAL A 189 -9.78 -3.89 5.67
CA VAL A 189 -9.77 -3.43 4.28
C VAL A 189 -8.89 -2.19 4.15
N TRP A 190 -7.89 -2.28 3.26
CA TRP A 190 -7.07 -1.16 2.82
C TRP A 190 -7.36 -0.85 1.35
N VAL A 191 -7.58 0.42 1.04
CA VAL A 191 -7.47 0.94 -0.32
C VAL A 191 -6.14 1.67 -0.45
N GLU A 192 -5.38 1.35 -1.49
CA GLU A 192 -4.05 1.90 -1.71
C GLU A 192 -4.05 2.74 -3.00
N TYR A 193 -4.16 4.04 -2.84
CA TYR A 193 -4.23 4.98 -3.96
C TYR A 193 -2.84 5.41 -4.44
N GLY A 194 -2.60 5.26 -5.73
CA GLY A 194 -1.37 5.73 -6.37
C GLY A 194 -1.42 7.23 -6.65
N LEU A 195 -1.02 8.08 -5.70
CA LEU A 195 -0.80 9.51 -5.93
C LEU A 195 0.45 9.73 -6.79
N GLN A 196 1.57 9.19 -6.35
CA GLN A 196 2.94 9.29 -6.83
C GLN A 196 3.60 10.64 -6.49
N SER A 197 2.98 11.78 -6.81
CA SER A 197 3.40 13.14 -6.50
C SER A 197 2.19 14.05 -6.29
N ALA A 198 2.34 15.09 -5.48
CA ALA A 198 1.33 16.16 -5.35
C ALA A 198 1.50 17.28 -6.39
N HIS A 199 2.39 17.10 -7.37
CA HIS A 199 2.71 18.12 -8.38
C HIS A 199 2.12 17.71 -9.73
N ASP A 200 1.08 18.41 -10.19
CA ASP A 200 0.41 18.11 -11.44
C ASP A 200 1.31 18.20 -12.69
N PRO A 201 2.27 19.14 -12.77
CA PRO A 201 3.25 19.10 -13.86
C PRO A 201 4.08 17.82 -13.89
N THR A 202 4.45 17.26 -12.73
CA THR A 202 5.13 15.96 -12.62
C THR A 202 4.19 14.84 -13.05
N LEU A 203 2.94 14.83 -12.57
CA LEU A 203 1.94 13.82 -12.93
C LEU A 203 1.70 13.77 -14.44
N ARG A 204 1.61 14.93 -15.11
CA ARG A 204 1.54 15.01 -16.58
C ARG A 204 2.80 14.46 -17.25
N ARG A 205 3.99 14.85 -16.76
CA ARG A 205 5.28 14.39 -17.30
C ARG A 205 5.44 12.88 -17.25
N ILE A 206 4.96 12.24 -16.19
CA ILE A 206 5.03 10.78 -16.04
C ILE A 206 3.85 10.03 -16.69
N ASN A 207 3.00 10.72 -17.44
CA ASN A 207 1.77 10.17 -18.05
C ASN A 207 0.86 9.48 -17.01
N ARG A 208 0.60 10.16 -15.88
CA ARG A 208 -0.19 9.56 -14.79
C ARG A 208 -1.69 9.49 -15.13
N GLY A 209 -2.21 10.45 -15.91
CA GLY A 209 -3.60 10.48 -16.38
C GLY A 209 -4.63 10.97 -15.34
N HIS A 210 -4.21 11.38 -14.15
CA HIS A 210 -5.00 12.10 -13.14
C HIS A 210 -4.14 13.15 -12.44
N ASP A 211 -4.76 14.07 -11.72
CA ASP A 211 -4.13 15.14 -10.95
C ASP A 211 -4.18 14.88 -9.43
N SER A 212 -3.57 15.78 -8.67
CA SER A 212 -3.55 15.73 -7.20
C SER A 212 -4.93 15.99 -6.59
N ALA A 213 -5.77 16.79 -7.23
CA ALA A 213 -7.14 17.07 -6.80
C ALA A 213 -8.03 15.81 -6.90
N CYS A 214 -7.86 15.01 -7.96
CA CYS A 214 -8.52 13.71 -8.10
C CYS A 214 -8.18 12.77 -6.94
N PHE A 215 -6.90 12.70 -6.55
CA PHE A 215 -6.49 11.93 -5.38
C PHE A 215 -7.16 12.43 -4.10
N ALA A 216 -7.17 13.74 -3.86
CA ALA A 216 -7.80 14.30 -2.67
C ALA A 216 -9.32 14.05 -2.63
N ARG A 217 -10.01 14.08 -3.79
CA ARG A 217 -11.43 13.69 -3.89
C ARG A 217 -11.64 12.22 -3.52
N ALA A 218 -10.84 11.30 -4.07
CA ALA A 218 -10.93 9.86 -3.76
C ALA A 218 -10.72 9.59 -2.27
N VAL A 219 -9.74 10.24 -1.64
CA VAL A 219 -9.49 10.14 -0.20
C VAL A 219 -10.71 10.62 0.60
N ARG A 220 -11.28 11.78 0.26
CA ARG A 220 -12.48 12.31 0.95
C ARG A 220 -13.69 11.40 0.77
N LEU A 221 -13.91 10.85 -0.44
CA LEU A 221 -15.03 9.95 -0.74
C LEU A 221 -14.93 8.63 0.04
N THR A 222 -13.71 8.17 0.32
CA THR A 222 -13.43 6.94 1.07
C THR A 222 -13.44 7.15 2.59
N SER A 223 -13.13 8.36 3.04
CA SER A 223 -13.03 8.68 4.47
C SER A 223 -14.35 8.44 5.20
N GLY A 224 -14.28 7.91 6.43
CA GLY A 224 -15.45 7.62 7.26
C GLY A 224 -16.17 6.30 6.95
N ARG A 225 -15.70 5.51 5.95
CA ARG A 225 -16.32 4.25 5.53
C ARG A 225 -15.75 2.99 6.21
N ASN A 226 -14.97 3.13 7.27
CA ASN A 226 -14.24 2.02 7.91
C ASN A 226 -13.25 1.31 6.96
N ILE A 227 -12.82 2.00 5.91
CA ILE A 227 -11.80 1.57 4.95
C ILE A 227 -10.53 2.34 5.25
N HIS A 228 -9.41 1.65 5.47
CA HIS A 228 -8.12 2.30 5.65
C HIS A 228 -7.56 2.78 4.31
N ILE A 229 -7.03 4.01 4.30
CA ILE A 229 -6.52 4.66 3.09
C ILE A 229 -5.00 4.73 3.14
N CYS A 230 -4.33 4.15 2.13
CA CYS A 230 -2.88 4.23 1.96
C CYS A 230 -2.53 5.02 0.70
N ALA A 231 -1.65 6.01 0.84
CA ALA A 231 -1.11 6.77 -0.29
C ALA A 231 0.21 6.15 -0.78
N HIS A 232 0.34 5.94 -2.09
CA HIS A 232 1.61 5.60 -2.71
C HIS A 232 2.28 6.85 -3.25
N VAL A 233 3.55 7.04 -2.94
CA VAL A 233 4.40 8.13 -3.45
C VAL A 233 5.68 7.56 -4.03
N ILE A 234 6.24 8.26 -5.02
CA ILE A 234 7.50 7.88 -5.65
C ILE A 234 8.49 9.04 -5.49
N LEU A 235 9.65 8.76 -4.93
CA LEU A 235 10.77 9.71 -4.86
C LEU A 235 11.72 9.51 -6.04
N GLY A 236 12.22 10.62 -6.59
CA GLY A 236 13.10 10.63 -7.74
C GLY A 236 12.39 10.77 -9.08
N LEU A 237 11.13 11.26 -9.10
CA LEU A 237 10.40 11.52 -10.34
C LEU A 237 11.11 12.59 -11.21
N PRO A 238 11.06 12.48 -12.55
CA PRO A 238 11.74 13.42 -13.44
C PRO A 238 11.34 14.88 -13.18
N GLY A 239 12.34 15.72 -12.89
CA GLY A 239 12.19 17.14 -12.61
C GLY A 239 11.75 17.47 -11.19
N GLU A 240 11.69 16.50 -10.30
CA GLU A 240 11.48 16.75 -8.88
C GLU A 240 12.79 16.85 -8.11
N ASP A 241 12.82 17.74 -7.14
CA ASP A 241 13.87 17.95 -6.17
C ASP A 241 13.33 17.75 -4.73
N ARG A 242 14.17 18.03 -3.74
CA ARG A 242 13.82 17.94 -2.33
C ARG A 242 12.61 18.82 -1.97
N SER A 243 12.44 19.99 -2.59
CA SER A 243 11.31 20.89 -2.29
C SER A 243 9.97 20.28 -2.68
N HIS A 244 9.93 19.55 -3.80
CA HIS A 244 8.76 18.82 -4.29
C HIS A 244 8.35 17.70 -3.31
N ILE A 245 9.34 16.95 -2.79
CA ILE A 245 9.10 15.88 -1.82
C ILE A 245 8.50 16.44 -0.53
N LEU A 246 9.04 17.57 -0.03
CA LEU A 246 8.52 18.22 1.17
C LEU A 246 7.08 18.74 0.99
N LYS A 247 6.75 19.28 -0.19
CA LYS A 247 5.38 19.71 -0.51
C LYS A 247 4.43 18.52 -0.59
N THR A 248 4.85 17.41 -1.23
CA THR A 248 4.05 16.17 -1.28
C THR A 248 3.79 15.62 0.13
N ALA A 249 4.78 15.62 1.03
CA ALA A 249 4.60 15.20 2.41
C ALA A 249 3.57 16.07 3.16
N ARG A 250 3.67 17.41 3.00
CA ARG A 250 2.70 18.36 3.59
C ARG A 250 1.29 18.17 3.03
N PHE A 251 1.15 17.99 1.72
CA PHE A 251 -0.14 17.72 1.08
C PHE A 251 -0.81 16.50 1.69
N LEU A 252 -0.08 15.40 1.86
CA LEU A 252 -0.61 14.16 2.45
C LEU A 252 -0.92 14.33 3.94
N ALA A 253 -0.12 15.10 4.69
CA ALA A 253 -0.37 15.38 6.10
C ALA A 253 -1.69 16.13 6.36
N GLY A 254 -2.21 16.85 5.36
CA GLY A 254 -3.50 17.55 5.39
C GLY A 254 -4.70 16.67 5.00
N LEU A 255 -4.51 15.39 4.68
CA LEU A 255 -5.57 14.49 4.24
C LEU A 255 -5.80 13.35 5.25
N PRO A 256 -7.04 12.84 5.37
CA PRO A 256 -7.37 11.75 6.28
C PRO A 256 -6.91 10.40 5.73
N ILE A 257 -5.59 10.18 5.69
CA ILE A 257 -4.97 8.92 5.28
C ILE A 257 -4.44 8.15 6.49
N ASP A 258 -4.47 6.82 6.40
CA ASP A 258 -4.05 5.91 7.48
C ASP A 258 -2.67 5.32 7.23
N GLY A 259 -2.18 5.35 6.00
CA GLY A 259 -0.91 4.76 5.63
C GLY A 259 -0.22 5.42 4.45
N ILE A 260 1.08 5.18 4.35
CA ILE A 260 1.92 5.64 3.24
C ILE A 260 2.86 4.52 2.81
N LYS A 261 3.02 4.39 1.49
CA LYS A 261 4.09 3.62 0.83
C LYS A 261 4.99 4.57 0.06
N ILE A 262 6.24 4.62 0.45
CA ILE A 262 7.29 5.38 -0.27
C ILE A 262 8.01 4.41 -1.19
N HIS A 263 8.10 4.77 -2.47
CA HIS A 263 8.82 4.02 -3.48
C HIS A 263 10.00 4.84 -4.00
N LEU A 264 11.10 4.17 -4.31
CA LEU A 264 12.14 4.70 -5.16
C LEU A 264 11.68 4.60 -6.61
N LEU A 265 11.86 5.67 -7.40
CA LEU A 265 11.80 5.52 -8.85
C LEU A 265 13.04 4.77 -9.33
N TYR A 266 12.83 3.61 -9.89
CA TYR A 266 13.88 2.85 -10.57
C TYR A 266 13.50 2.59 -12.02
N VAL A 267 14.50 2.42 -12.86
CA VAL A 267 14.35 2.24 -14.30
C VAL A 267 14.22 0.75 -14.61
N VAL A 268 13.11 0.38 -15.24
CA VAL A 268 12.80 -0.99 -15.65
C VAL A 268 12.94 -1.12 -17.15
N ARG A 269 13.49 -2.22 -17.60
CA ARG A 269 13.65 -2.54 -19.03
C ARG A 269 12.31 -2.46 -19.77
N GLY A 270 12.34 -1.99 -21.01
CA GLY A 270 11.16 -1.91 -21.87
C GLY A 270 10.19 -0.76 -21.54
N THR A 271 10.59 0.17 -20.69
CA THR A 271 9.76 1.34 -20.35
C THR A 271 10.23 2.61 -21.07
N PRO A 272 9.33 3.60 -21.29
CA PRO A 272 9.74 4.93 -21.79
C PRO A 272 10.80 5.59 -20.88
N LEU A 273 10.75 5.38 -19.57
CA LEU A 273 11.76 5.86 -18.63
C LEU A 273 13.14 5.27 -18.92
N ALA A 274 13.23 3.99 -19.34
CA ALA A 274 14.49 3.37 -19.73
C ALA A 274 15.12 4.03 -20.97
N GLN A 275 14.29 4.52 -21.90
CA GLN A 275 14.78 5.29 -23.04
C GLN A 275 15.30 6.66 -22.60
N LEU A 276 14.56 7.37 -21.73
CA LEU A 276 15.01 8.65 -21.18
C LEU A 276 16.34 8.50 -20.45
N HIS A 277 16.49 7.46 -19.65
CA HIS A 277 17.73 7.17 -18.93
C HIS A 277 18.89 6.89 -19.87
N ARG A 278 18.69 6.03 -20.89
CA ARG A 278 19.70 5.69 -21.89
C ARG A 278 20.18 6.91 -22.68
N ASN A 279 19.29 7.84 -22.95
CA ASN A 279 19.58 9.08 -23.68
C ASN A 279 20.11 10.22 -22.79
N GLY A 280 20.46 9.95 -21.53
CA GLY A 280 20.95 10.94 -20.57
C GLY A 280 19.93 11.99 -20.13
N ARG A 281 18.64 11.80 -20.46
CA ARG A 281 17.55 12.76 -20.13
C ARG A 281 16.89 12.47 -18.77
N TYR A 282 17.29 11.41 -18.11
CA TYR A 282 16.89 11.07 -16.74
C TYR A 282 18.04 10.37 -16.02
N THR A 283 18.32 10.83 -14.79
CA THR A 283 19.30 10.23 -13.88
C THR A 283 18.57 9.81 -12.59
N CYS A 284 18.80 8.56 -12.16
CA CYS A 284 18.27 8.07 -10.89
C CYS A 284 18.95 8.79 -9.70
N LEU A 285 18.23 8.86 -8.58
CA LEU A 285 18.84 9.28 -7.31
C LEU A 285 19.96 8.30 -6.90
N ASP A 286 21.01 8.81 -6.32
CA ASP A 286 21.93 8.02 -5.53
C ASP A 286 21.28 7.59 -4.21
N GLN A 287 21.89 6.59 -3.55
CA GLN A 287 21.33 6.00 -2.35
C GLN A 287 21.29 6.96 -1.16
N GLU A 288 22.32 7.78 -1.01
CA GLU A 288 22.43 8.75 0.09
C GLU A 288 21.34 9.81 -0.01
N THR A 289 21.20 10.47 -1.17
CA THR A 289 20.14 11.43 -1.46
C THR A 289 18.74 10.82 -1.22
N TYR A 290 18.53 9.59 -1.67
CA TYR A 290 17.26 8.90 -1.44
C TYR A 290 16.96 8.71 0.05
N VAL A 291 17.95 8.26 0.83
CA VAL A 291 17.82 8.05 2.29
C VAL A 291 17.51 9.37 2.99
N GLU A 292 18.20 10.46 2.63
CA GLU A 292 17.97 11.78 3.18
C GLU A 292 16.53 12.27 2.88
N TRP A 293 16.05 12.10 1.65
CA TRP A 293 14.69 12.49 1.27
C TRP A 293 13.60 11.65 1.97
N VAL A 294 13.83 10.35 2.16
CA VAL A 294 12.91 9.50 2.95
C VAL A 294 12.84 9.97 4.38
N CYS A 295 13.97 10.33 5.01
CA CYS A 295 13.99 10.86 6.38
C CYS A 295 13.23 12.20 6.47
N ASP A 296 13.48 13.10 5.53
CA ASP A 296 12.77 14.39 5.43
C ASP A 296 11.26 14.23 5.29
N PHE A 297 10.82 13.24 4.49
CA PHE A 297 9.42 12.90 4.30
C PHE A 297 8.81 12.36 5.60
N LEU A 298 9.49 11.43 6.27
CA LEU A 298 9.03 10.83 7.52
C LEU A 298 8.88 11.87 8.64
N GLU A 299 9.81 12.82 8.75
CA GLU A 299 9.74 13.90 9.75
C GLU A 299 8.47 14.74 9.62
N ARG A 300 7.84 14.76 8.44
CA ARG A 300 6.61 15.52 8.12
C ARG A 300 5.37 14.64 7.98
N THR A 301 5.52 13.34 8.16
CA THR A 301 4.39 12.39 8.15
C THR A 301 3.77 12.29 9.54
N PRO A 302 2.44 12.44 9.71
CA PRO A 302 1.80 12.33 11.01
C PRO A 302 2.14 11.03 11.75
N PRO A 303 2.39 11.08 13.08
CA PRO A 303 2.84 9.90 13.85
C PRO A 303 1.89 8.70 13.81
N HIS A 304 0.59 8.93 13.60
CA HIS A 304 -0.43 7.89 13.52
C HIS A 304 -0.46 7.16 12.17
N VAL A 305 0.13 7.75 11.13
CA VAL A 305 0.12 7.19 9.78
C VAL A 305 1.07 6.01 9.69
N VAL A 306 0.56 4.86 9.26
CA VAL A 306 1.32 3.62 9.16
C VAL A 306 2.26 3.65 7.96
N ILE A 307 3.54 3.47 8.22
CA ILE A 307 4.54 3.36 7.15
C ILE A 307 4.56 1.92 6.64
N GLN A 308 3.96 1.71 5.48
CA GLN A 308 3.84 0.38 4.90
C GLN A 308 5.07 -0.05 4.10
N ARG A 309 5.80 0.93 3.53
CA ARG A 309 7.00 0.69 2.72
C ARG A 309 7.86 1.96 2.68
N LEU A 310 9.19 1.79 2.64
CA LEU A 310 10.16 2.89 2.56
C LEU A 310 11.08 2.81 1.34
N THR A 311 10.98 1.78 0.50
CA THR A 311 11.76 1.67 -0.75
C THR A 311 11.09 0.68 -1.70
N GLY A 312 11.47 0.69 -2.97
CA GLY A 312 11.05 -0.28 -3.97
C GLY A 312 11.60 -1.68 -3.72
N ASP A 313 11.18 -2.62 -4.54
CA ASP A 313 11.63 -4.02 -4.54
C ASP A 313 11.63 -4.49 -6.01
N PRO A 314 12.58 -4.00 -6.84
CA PRO A 314 12.62 -4.34 -8.25
C PRO A 314 13.00 -5.79 -8.47
N HIS A 315 12.48 -6.41 -9.54
CA HIS A 315 13.00 -7.67 -10.04
C HIS A 315 14.40 -7.42 -10.64
N ALA A 316 15.39 -8.19 -10.21
CA ALA A 316 16.79 -7.96 -10.59
C ALA A 316 17.03 -8.14 -12.09
N ASP A 317 16.29 -9.02 -12.74
CA ASP A 317 16.32 -9.30 -14.18
C ASP A 317 15.74 -8.18 -15.05
N GLU A 318 14.87 -7.35 -14.49
CA GLU A 318 14.23 -6.22 -15.17
C GLU A 318 14.90 -4.87 -14.87
N LEU A 319 15.66 -4.80 -13.77
CA LEU A 319 16.26 -3.54 -13.32
C LEU A 319 17.37 -3.07 -14.26
N VAL A 320 17.27 -1.79 -14.69
CA VAL A 320 18.30 -1.10 -15.46
C VAL A 320 19.12 -0.18 -14.52
N ALA A 321 18.46 0.61 -13.69
CA ALA A 321 19.08 1.56 -12.75
C ALA A 321 18.12 1.98 -11.64
N PRO A 322 18.62 2.42 -10.48
CA PRO A 322 20.01 2.33 -10.03
C PRO A 322 20.30 0.94 -9.46
N GLN A 323 21.53 0.46 -9.57
CA GLN A 323 21.89 -0.90 -9.12
C GLN A 323 21.73 -1.11 -7.61
N TRP A 324 21.85 -0.07 -6.80
CA TRP A 324 21.65 -0.14 -5.35
C TRP A 324 20.18 -0.45 -4.95
N ALA A 325 19.21 -0.29 -5.85
CA ALA A 325 17.79 -0.56 -5.57
C ALA A 325 17.52 -2.02 -5.13
N VAL A 326 18.34 -2.99 -5.54
CA VAL A 326 18.24 -4.40 -5.09
C VAL A 326 18.71 -4.58 -3.63
N ARG A 327 19.46 -3.63 -3.08
CA ARG A 327 20.00 -3.69 -1.71
C ARG A 327 19.02 -3.14 -0.68
N LYS A 328 17.78 -3.63 -0.69
CA LYS A 328 16.68 -3.15 0.16
C LYS A 328 17.02 -3.14 1.66
N SER A 329 17.65 -4.19 2.17
CA SER A 329 17.98 -4.30 3.60
C SER A 329 18.99 -3.23 4.03
N GLU A 330 19.97 -2.93 3.18
CA GLU A 330 20.95 -1.88 3.38
C GLU A 330 20.29 -0.50 3.40
N THR A 331 19.45 -0.20 2.41
CA THR A 331 18.70 1.06 2.34
C THR A 331 17.85 1.28 3.59
N LEU A 332 17.13 0.26 4.07
CA LEU A 332 16.34 0.33 5.30
C LEU A 332 17.22 0.54 6.56
N HIS A 333 18.41 -0.03 6.57
CA HIS A 333 19.39 0.17 7.64
C HIS A 333 19.90 1.63 7.65
N LEU A 334 20.29 2.16 6.49
CA LEU A 334 20.74 3.54 6.34
C LEU A 334 19.65 4.55 6.76
N ILE A 335 18.39 4.35 6.38
CA ILE A 335 17.28 5.20 6.82
C ILE A 335 17.20 5.24 8.35
N ARG A 336 17.28 4.09 9.04
CA ARG A 336 17.25 4.03 10.51
C ARG A 336 18.43 4.72 11.14
N GLN A 337 19.63 4.52 10.60
CA GLN A 337 20.86 5.19 11.06
C GLN A 337 20.77 6.70 10.89
N THR A 338 20.30 7.18 9.74
CA THR A 338 20.15 8.62 9.45
C THR A 338 19.14 9.27 10.40
N LEU A 339 17.98 8.63 10.64
CA LEU A 339 17.01 9.11 11.64
C LEU A 339 17.63 9.14 13.05
N ALA A 340 18.45 8.15 13.41
CA ALA A 340 19.13 8.11 14.71
C ALA A 340 20.19 9.21 14.81
N LYS A 341 21.03 9.36 13.79
CA LYS A 341 22.07 10.41 13.72
C LYS A 341 21.49 11.82 13.81
N ARG A 342 20.33 12.05 13.14
CA ARG A 342 19.60 13.32 13.21
C ARG A 342 18.86 13.52 14.55
N GLY A 343 18.80 12.56 15.45
CA GLY A 343 18.00 12.62 16.69
C GLY A 343 16.51 12.81 16.42
N THR A 344 16.00 12.35 15.27
CA THR A 344 14.67 12.65 14.77
C THR A 344 13.79 11.39 14.65
N ARG A 345 12.50 11.59 14.34
CA ARG A 345 11.51 10.53 14.14
C ARG A 345 10.37 11.02 13.26
N GLN A 346 9.50 10.11 12.85
CA GLN A 346 8.24 10.43 12.16
C GLN A 346 7.47 11.52 12.91
N GLY A 347 7.03 12.54 12.17
CA GLY A 347 6.22 13.64 12.67
C GLY A 347 6.99 14.71 13.48
N LYS A 348 8.30 14.60 13.64
CA LYS A 348 9.10 15.54 14.47
C LYS A 348 9.07 16.97 13.93
N GLN A 349 8.95 17.14 12.61
CA GLN A 349 8.90 18.45 11.95
C GLN A 349 7.50 18.85 11.47
N MET A 350 6.48 18.20 12.01
CA MET A 350 5.14 18.72 11.83
C MET A 350 5.02 20.02 12.65
N THR A 351 4.79 21.12 11.96
CA THR A 351 4.22 22.31 12.61
C THR A 351 2.84 21.92 13.14
N ALA A 352 2.51 22.33 14.37
CA ALA A 352 1.17 22.20 14.91
C ALA A 352 0.16 22.62 13.81
N PRO A 353 -1.04 22.01 13.71
CA PRO A 353 -2.00 22.32 12.66
C PRO A 353 -2.30 23.81 12.71
N GLY A 354 -1.49 24.59 12.00
CA GLY A 354 -1.74 25.96 11.68
C GLY A 354 -2.97 25.96 10.80
N LYS A 355 -3.96 26.78 11.15
CA LYS A 355 -5.19 27.10 10.44
C LYS A 355 -5.10 26.69 8.97
N LEU A 356 -5.99 25.77 8.56
CA LEU A 356 -6.18 25.43 7.15
C LEU A 356 -6.01 26.69 6.31
N ASP A 357 -5.03 26.65 5.44
CA ASP A 357 -4.90 27.67 4.41
C ASP A 357 -6.16 27.59 3.55
N LYS A 358 -7.08 28.53 3.77
CA LYS A 358 -8.37 28.63 3.09
C LYS A 358 -8.25 29.01 1.62
N THR A 359 -7.05 28.99 1.06
CA THR A 359 -6.73 29.42 -0.31
C THR A 359 -6.71 28.29 -1.34
N VAL A 360 -7.14 27.06 -0.99
CA VAL A 360 -7.44 26.06 -2.01
C VAL A 360 -8.90 26.31 -2.44
N PRO A 361 -9.17 26.80 -3.66
CA PRO A 361 -10.52 26.99 -4.13
C PRO A 361 -11.28 25.68 -4.10
N LEU A 362 -12.47 25.74 -3.53
CA LEU A 362 -13.52 24.73 -3.65
C LEU A 362 -14.28 25.06 -4.93
N ASP A 363 -13.83 24.55 -6.09
CA ASP A 363 -14.67 24.49 -7.28
C ASP A 363 -14.57 23.06 -7.85
#